data_993f3aa7f6aa993e75002f5f9ca1ac5e
#
_entry.id   993f3aa7f6aa993e75002f5f9ca1ac5e
#
_cell.length_a   1.000
_cell.length_b   1.000
_cell.length_c   1.000
_cell.angle_alpha   90.00
_cell.angle_beta   90.00
_cell.angle_gamma   90.00
#
_symmetry.space_group_name_H-M   'P 1'
#
loop_
_entity.id
_entity.type
_entity.pdbx_description
1 polymer ?
#
loop_
_entity_poly.entity_id
_entity_poly.type
_entity_poly.pdbx_seq_one_letter_code
_entity_poly.pdbx_strand_id
1 'polypeptide(L)'
;VRKIEIVIVTGASKGIGLSVLKQLQEKGKKVIGLARTMPAKARHFVTVDLAETEKLEGVLTAIIREHIVEATSFTLINNAGTVEPIGLIGTVNSAEVSNAISINLTAPMILCNTFIRELEAFSGAKKIMNISSGAGRKPYEGWGAYCTTKAGLDHFSRVIAVEQERATNPVEIVSIAPGIIDTGMQETIRHSSEASFPLLNRFVEYKEQGLLSSAEETARNLISFLEKADFKTTGPIADIRHY
;
A
#
# COMPACT_ATOMS: atom_id res chain seq x y z
N VAL A 1 -16.96 26.64 3.45
CA VAL A 1 -16.49 25.25 3.71
C VAL A 1 -14.98 25.27 3.71
N ARG A 2 -14.34 24.76 4.78
CA ARG A 2 -12.87 24.68 4.87
C ARG A 2 -12.41 23.60 3.87
N LYS A 3 -11.63 24.00 2.90
CA LYS A 3 -11.06 23.10 1.89
C LYS A 3 -9.94 22.26 2.51
N ILE A 4 -9.98 20.94 2.34
CA ILE A 4 -9.05 19.98 2.97
C ILE A 4 -8.51 18.95 1.99
N GLU A 5 -7.34 18.41 2.28
CA GLU A 5 -6.76 17.26 1.57
C GLU A 5 -7.22 15.97 2.25
N ILE A 6 -7.78 15.06 1.47
CA ILE A 6 -8.24 13.74 1.93
C ILE A 6 -7.21 12.68 1.57
N VAL A 7 -6.79 11.91 2.57
CA VAL A 7 -5.87 10.78 2.37
C VAL A 7 -6.50 9.51 2.93
N ILE A 8 -6.57 8.46 2.14
CA ILE A 8 -7.12 7.16 2.49
C ILE A 8 -5.96 6.16 2.54
N VAL A 9 -5.76 5.50 3.69
CA VAL A 9 -4.63 4.60 3.93
C VAL A 9 -5.12 3.22 4.33
N THR A 10 -4.78 2.19 3.55
CA THR A 10 -5.07 0.81 3.92
C THR A 10 -3.98 0.23 4.81
N GLY A 11 -4.33 -0.72 5.69
CA GLY A 11 -3.38 -1.29 6.65
C GLY A 11 -2.90 -0.28 7.70
N ALA A 12 -3.75 0.67 8.08
CA ALA A 12 -3.43 1.82 8.92
C ALA A 12 -3.37 1.49 10.43
N SER A 13 -3.50 0.22 10.84
CA SER A 13 -3.52 -0.15 12.28
C SER A 13 -2.15 -0.32 12.91
N LYS A 14 -1.10 -0.56 12.12
CA LYS A 14 0.28 -0.81 12.61
C LYS A 14 1.32 -0.48 11.53
N GLY A 15 2.60 -0.53 11.92
CA GLY A 15 3.75 -0.40 11.02
C GLY A 15 3.72 0.90 10.20
N ILE A 16 4.10 0.80 8.93
CA ILE A 16 4.19 1.94 8.00
C ILE A 16 2.85 2.67 7.90
N GLY A 17 1.73 1.93 7.73
CA GLY A 17 0.41 2.56 7.54
C GLY A 17 -0.03 3.40 8.74
N LEU A 18 0.23 2.95 9.96
CA LEU A 18 -0.05 3.74 11.17
C LEU A 18 0.86 4.97 11.26
N SER A 19 2.13 4.83 10.93
CA SER A 19 3.09 5.95 10.94
C SER A 19 2.74 7.00 9.88
N VAL A 20 2.34 6.58 8.67
CA VAL A 20 1.83 7.46 7.61
C VAL A 20 0.58 8.20 8.07
N LEU A 21 -0.39 7.49 8.66
CA LEU A 21 -1.63 8.07 9.16
C LEU A 21 -1.33 9.18 10.17
N LYS A 22 -0.51 8.90 11.19
CA LYS A 22 -0.17 9.87 12.26
C LYS A 22 0.54 11.10 11.70
N GLN A 23 1.60 10.91 10.90
CA GLN A 23 2.39 12.02 10.37
C GLN A 23 1.60 12.91 9.42
N LEU A 24 0.70 12.35 8.60
CA LEU A 24 -0.18 13.15 7.74
C LEU A 24 -1.25 13.90 8.53
N GLN A 25 -1.77 13.33 9.62
CA GLN A 25 -2.68 14.03 10.54
C GLN A 25 -1.98 15.19 11.24
N GLU A 26 -0.73 15.03 11.67
CA GLU A 26 0.11 16.09 12.25
C GLU A 26 0.33 17.25 11.26
N LYS A 27 0.39 16.95 9.95
CA LYS A 27 0.45 17.94 8.88
C LYS A 27 -0.92 18.60 8.56
N GLY A 28 -1.96 18.28 9.32
CA GLY A 28 -3.29 18.87 9.15
C GLY A 28 -4.14 18.27 8.03
N LYS A 29 -3.74 17.15 7.43
CA LYS A 29 -4.54 16.43 6.43
C LYS A 29 -5.64 15.61 7.12
N LYS A 30 -6.77 15.44 6.45
CA LYS A 30 -7.81 14.50 6.90
C LYS A 30 -7.46 13.10 6.39
N VAL A 31 -7.01 12.25 7.31
CA VAL A 31 -6.57 10.89 6.98
C VAL A 31 -7.58 9.87 7.47
N ILE A 32 -8.07 9.03 6.57
CA ILE A 32 -9.03 7.96 6.83
C ILE A 32 -8.28 6.64 6.76
N GLY A 33 -8.14 5.98 7.91
CA GLY A 33 -7.48 4.68 8.01
C GLY A 33 -8.46 3.53 7.72
N LEU A 34 -8.04 2.54 6.95
CA LEU A 34 -8.75 1.29 6.72
C LEU A 34 -7.94 0.12 7.24
N ALA A 35 -8.49 -0.67 8.15
CA ALA A 35 -7.90 -1.94 8.60
C ALA A 35 -8.91 -2.77 9.40
N ARG A 36 -8.56 -4.01 9.71
CA ARG A 36 -9.39 -4.93 10.51
C ARG A 36 -9.57 -4.49 11.96
N THR A 37 -8.60 -3.76 12.49
CA THR A 37 -8.58 -3.33 13.89
C THR A 37 -8.24 -1.84 13.95
N MET A 38 -9.09 -1.09 14.64
CA MET A 38 -8.85 0.34 14.85
C MET A 38 -7.80 0.54 15.96
N PRO A 39 -6.76 1.34 15.73
CA PRO A 39 -5.81 1.72 16.78
C PRO A 39 -6.49 2.53 17.89
N ALA A 40 -5.99 2.41 19.11
CA ALA A 40 -6.46 3.24 20.22
C ALA A 40 -6.35 4.74 19.87
N LYS A 41 -7.42 5.51 20.12
CA LYS A 41 -7.50 6.96 19.84
C LYS A 41 -7.43 7.35 18.35
N ALA A 42 -7.60 6.41 17.41
CA ALA A 42 -7.67 6.75 15.99
C ALA A 42 -8.93 7.62 15.71
N ARG A 43 -8.76 8.64 14.90
CA ARG A 43 -9.86 9.45 14.36
C ARG A 43 -10.02 9.12 12.87
N HIS A 44 -11.26 9.16 12.37
CA HIS A 44 -11.54 8.88 10.98
C HIS A 44 -10.99 7.50 10.54
N PHE A 45 -11.58 6.44 11.06
CA PHE A 45 -11.16 5.07 10.80
C PHE A 45 -12.35 4.19 10.41
N VAL A 46 -12.18 3.39 9.37
CA VAL A 46 -13.19 2.42 8.92
C VAL A 46 -12.63 1.02 9.13
N THR A 47 -13.36 0.23 9.92
CA THR A 47 -12.99 -1.18 10.16
C THR A 47 -13.49 -2.02 8.99
N VAL A 48 -12.54 -2.62 8.26
CA VAL A 48 -12.81 -3.49 7.11
C VAL A 48 -11.70 -4.52 6.96
N ASP A 49 -12.06 -5.76 6.62
CA ASP A 49 -11.09 -6.76 6.17
C ASP A 49 -10.93 -6.66 4.65
N LEU A 50 -9.69 -6.44 4.19
CA LEU A 50 -9.41 -6.34 2.77
C LEU A 50 -9.51 -7.69 2.04
N ALA A 51 -9.57 -8.81 2.76
CA ALA A 51 -9.88 -10.10 2.18
C ALA A 51 -11.38 -10.23 1.78
N GLU A 52 -12.27 -9.43 2.41
CA GLU A 52 -13.69 -9.33 2.05
C GLU A 52 -13.87 -8.36 0.88
N THR A 53 -13.37 -8.75 -0.27
CA THR A 53 -13.19 -7.86 -1.44
C THR A 53 -14.49 -7.27 -1.97
N GLU A 54 -15.61 -7.95 -1.78
CA GLU A 54 -16.97 -7.52 -2.19
C GLU A 54 -17.47 -6.28 -1.43
N LYS A 55 -16.88 -5.97 -0.28
CA LYS A 55 -17.26 -4.80 0.52
C LYS A 55 -16.51 -3.52 0.12
N LEU A 56 -15.35 -3.66 -0.52
CA LEU A 56 -14.38 -2.58 -0.68
C LEU A 56 -14.87 -1.45 -1.57
N GLU A 57 -15.58 -1.78 -2.64
CA GLU A 57 -16.18 -0.79 -3.53
C GLU A 57 -17.15 0.12 -2.77
N GLY A 58 -18.10 -0.46 -2.03
CA GLY A 58 -19.07 0.31 -1.25
C GLY A 58 -18.42 1.17 -0.16
N VAL A 59 -17.42 0.63 0.54
CA VAL A 59 -16.67 1.36 1.58
C VAL A 59 -15.98 2.58 0.99
N LEU A 60 -15.23 2.41 -0.10
CA LEU A 60 -14.48 3.53 -0.69
C LEU A 60 -15.41 4.57 -1.32
N THR A 61 -16.48 4.12 -1.99
CA THR A 61 -17.51 5.02 -2.55
C THR A 61 -18.13 5.88 -1.46
N ALA A 62 -18.51 5.30 -0.31
CA ALA A 62 -19.06 6.05 0.81
C ALA A 62 -18.09 7.12 1.33
N ILE A 63 -16.83 6.77 1.53
CA ILE A 63 -15.77 7.70 1.98
C ILE A 63 -15.62 8.86 0.99
N ILE A 64 -15.51 8.59 -0.29
CA ILE A 64 -15.31 9.63 -1.31
C ILE A 64 -16.51 10.58 -1.33
N ARG A 65 -17.74 10.04 -1.38
CA ARG A 65 -18.96 10.85 -1.44
C ARG A 65 -19.18 11.71 -0.20
N GLU A 66 -18.82 11.22 0.98
CA GLU A 66 -18.89 12.00 2.22
C GLU A 66 -18.01 13.26 2.17
N HIS A 67 -16.88 13.19 1.46
CA HIS A 67 -15.87 14.24 1.51
C HIS A 67 -15.67 15.04 0.22
N ILE A 68 -16.30 14.67 -0.89
CA ILE A 68 -16.02 15.24 -2.22
C ILE A 68 -16.31 16.75 -2.29
N VAL A 69 -17.25 17.28 -1.52
CA VAL A 69 -17.62 18.71 -1.53
C VAL A 69 -16.57 19.58 -0.83
N GLU A 70 -15.92 19.05 0.21
CA GLU A 70 -14.92 19.80 1.00
C GLU A 70 -13.49 19.57 0.53
N ALA A 71 -13.25 18.51 -0.29
CA ALA A 71 -11.92 18.10 -0.69
C ALA A 71 -11.29 19.06 -1.72
N THR A 72 -9.98 19.32 -1.55
CA THR A 72 -9.12 19.94 -2.57
C THR A 72 -8.33 18.89 -3.34
N SER A 73 -8.08 17.74 -2.72
CA SER A 73 -7.36 16.61 -3.32
C SER A 73 -7.76 15.31 -2.65
N PHE A 74 -7.59 14.22 -3.39
CA PHE A 74 -7.70 12.86 -2.86
C PHE A 74 -6.41 12.08 -3.09
N THR A 75 -5.97 11.36 -2.07
CA THR A 75 -4.86 10.42 -2.17
C THR A 75 -5.29 9.06 -1.62
N LEU A 76 -5.04 8.00 -2.38
CA LEU A 76 -5.20 6.61 -1.95
C LEU A 76 -3.82 5.98 -1.76
N ILE A 77 -3.54 5.47 -0.55
CA ILE A 77 -2.32 4.74 -0.23
C ILE A 77 -2.67 3.29 0.06
N ASN A 78 -2.44 2.40 -0.90
CA ASN A 78 -2.58 0.96 -0.75
C ASN A 78 -1.32 0.41 -0.06
N ASN A 79 -1.34 0.41 1.28
CA ASN A 79 -0.21 -0.05 2.10
C ASN A 79 -0.44 -1.44 2.70
N ALA A 80 -1.68 -1.88 2.87
CA ALA A 80 -1.94 -3.21 3.43
C ALA A 80 -1.29 -4.33 2.62
N GLY A 81 -0.81 -5.35 3.31
CA GLY A 81 -0.25 -6.53 2.66
C GLY A 81 0.16 -7.60 3.66
N THR A 82 0.30 -8.82 3.17
CA THR A 82 0.85 -9.97 3.89
C THR A 82 1.97 -10.61 3.09
N VAL A 83 2.99 -11.13 3.78
CA VAL A 83 4.06 -11.93 3.18
C VAL A 83 3.70 -13.42 3.16
N GLU A 84 2.73 -13.82 3.96
CA GLU A 84 2.25 -15.20 4.04
C GLU A 84 1.39 -15.57 2.82
N PRO A 85 1.43 -16.87 2.40
CA PRO A 85 2.20 -17.94 3.01
C PRO A 85 3.69 -17.88 2.65
N ILE A 86 4.54 -18.26 3.62
CA ILE A 86 5.98 -18.45 3.41
C ILE A 86 6.25 -19.94 3.25
N GLY A 87 6.68 -20.35 2.06
CA GLY A 87 6.96 -21.74 1.76
C GLY A 87 7.23 -21.97 0.28
N LEU A 88 7.92 -23.08 -0.03
CA LEU A 88 8.23 -23.46 -1.41
C LEU A 88 6.94 -23.82 -2.16
N ILE A 89 6.93 -23.61 -3.48
CA ILE A 89 5.81 -23.98 -4.33
C ILE A 89 5.61 -25.50 -4.23
N GLY A 90 4.35 -25.92 -4.03
CA GLY A 90 3.95 -27.30 -3.78
C GLY A 90 3.81 -27.66 -2.30
N THR A 91 4.25 -26.79 -1.36
CA THR A 91 4.14 -27.04 0.09
C THR A 91 3.17 -26.11 0.81
N VAL A 92 2.78 -24.99 0.17
CA VAL A 92 1.91 -23.97 0.78
C VAL A 92 0.44 -24.32 0.65
N ASN A 93 -0.37 -23.86 1.61
CA ASN A 93 -1.80 -24.05 1.63
C ASN A 93 -2.51 -23.16 0.59
N SER A 94 -3.42 -23.75 -0.20
CA SER A 94 -4.13 -23.05 -1.28
C SER A 94 -5.04 -21.92 -0.78
N ALA A 95 -5.65 -22.07 0.41
CA ALA A 95 -6.49 -21.03 0.99
C ALA A 95 -5.65 -19.82 1.42
N GLU A 96 -4.44 -20.03 1.93
CA GLU A 96 -3.51 -18.94 2.27
C GLU A 96 -2.99 -18.22 1.03
N VAL A 97 -2.72 -18.95 -0.07
CA VAL A 97 -2.38 -18.35 -1.37
C VAL A 97 -3.53 -17.48 -1.86
N SER A 98 -4.78 -17.96 -1.83
CA SER A 98 -5.97 -17.19 -2.20
C SER A 98 -6.10 -15.92 -1.34
N ASN A 99 -5.92 -16.03 -0.03
CA ASN A 99 -5.98 -14.90 0.89
C ASN A 99 -4.90 -13.84 0.59
N ALA A 100 -3.68 -14.28 0.30
CA ALA A 100 -2.58 -13.38 -0.08
C ALA A 100 -2.89 -12.61 -1.37
N ILE A 101 -3.45 -13.29 -2.38
CA ILE A 101 -3.88 -12.66 -3.64
C ILE A 101 -5.00 -11.64 -3.36
N SER A 102 -5.99 -12.01 -2.56
CA SER A 102 -7.09 -11.12 -2.19
C SER A 102 -6.59 -9.82 -1.54
N ILE A 103 -5.71 -9.92 -0.54
CA ILE A 103 -5.22 -8.76 0.21
C ILE A 103 -4.21 -7.94 -0.60
N ASN A 104 -3.22 -8.59 -1.23
CA ASN A 104 -2.08 -7.89 -1.83
C ASN A 104 -2.34 -7.38 -3.25
N LEU A 105 -3.32 -7.96 -3.97
CA LEU A 105 -3.56 -7.65 -5.37
C LEU A 105 -5.02 -7.30 -5.64
N THR A 106 -5.97 -8.18 -5.34
CA THR A 106 -7.40 -7.95 -5.66
C THR A 106 -7.94 -6.70 -4.97
N ALA A 107 -7.69 -6.56 -3.68
CA ALA A 107 -8.15 -5.40 -2.92
C ALA A 107 -7.58 -4.07 -3.47
N PRO A 108 -6.26 -3.89 -3.68
CA PRO A 108 -5.74 -2.70 -4.35
C PRO A 108 -6.34 -2.45 -5.74
N MET A 109 -6.57 -3.50 -6.55
CA MET A 109 -7.19 -3.33 -7.87
C MET A 109 -8.61 -2.78 -7.78
N ILE A 110 -9.44 -3.32 -6.87
CA ILE A 110 -10.80 -2.83 -6.64
C ILE A 110 -10.78 -1.39 -6.13
N LEU A 111 -9.92 -1.09 -5.15
CA LEU A 111 -9.82 0.25 -4.57
C LEU A 111 -9.34 1.28 -5.62
N CYS A 112 -8.34 0.95 -6.44
CA CYS A 112 -7.91 1.82 -7.52
C CYS A 112 -9.02 2.06 -8.55
N ASN A 113 -9.71 0.99 -8.99
CA ASN A 113 -10.83 1.09 -9.94
C ASN A 113 -11.94 1.98 -9.39
N THR A 114 -12.35 1.77 -8.15
CA THR A 114 -13.38 2.58 -7.49
C THR A 114 -12.94 4.03 -7.32
N PHE A 115 -11.70 4.28 -6.91
CA PHE A 115 -11.13 5.61 -6.75
C PHE A 115 -11.14 6.41 -8.05
N ILE A 116 -10.71 5.79 -9.15
CA ILE A 116 -10.68 6.42 -10.48
C ILE A 116 -12.11 6.74 -10.93
N ARG A 117 -13.04 5.79 -10.82
CA ARG A 117 -14.43 5.95 -11.24
C ARG A 117 -15.16 7.04 -10.44
N GLU A 118 -15.10 7.00 -9.12
CA GLU A 118 -15.83 7.95 -8.26
C GLU A 118 -15.28 9.39 -8.37
N LEU A 119 -14.01 9.53 -8.79
CA LEU A 119 -13.34 10.82 -8.93
C LEU A 119 -13.16 11.28 -10.39
N GLU A 120 -13.81 10.66 -11.36
CA GLU A 120 -13.68 10.99 -12.78
C GLU A 120 -13.98 12.48 -13.06
N ALA A 121 -15.05 13.01 -12.48
CA ALA A 121 -15.46 14.41 -12.63
C ALA A 121 -14.75 15.37 -11.65
N PHE A 122 -13.98 14.85 -10.68
CA PHE A 122 -13.30 15.70 -9.71
C PHE A 122 -12.07 16.37 -10.31
N SER A 123 -12.05 17.71 -10.34
CA SER A 123 -10.99 18.51 -10.95
C SER A 123 -9.77 18.74 -10.05
N GLY A 124 -9.82 18.41 -8.77
CA GLY A 124 -8.69 18.50 -7.84
C GLY A 124 -7.63 17.43 -8.08
N ALA A 125 -6.47 17.59 -7.44
CA ALA A 125 -5.39 16.61 -7.55
C ALA A 125 -5.81 15.24 -7.01
N LYS A 126 -5.42 14.19 -7.73
CA LYS A 126 -5.73 12.79 -7.41
C LYS A 126 -4.48 11.95 -7.53
N LYS A 127 -4.10 11.28 -6.43
CA LYS A 127 -2.90 10.45 -6.39
C LYS A 127 -3.20 9.05 -5.87
N ILE A 128 -2.58 8.04 -6.45
CA ILE A 128 -2.54 6.67 -5.94
C ILE A 128 -1.08 6.29 -5.67
N MET A 129 -0.81 5.82 -4.45
CA MET A 129 0.47 5.24 -4.07
C MET A 129 0.24 3.79 -3.66
N ASN A 130 0.72 2.85 -4.46
CA ASN A 130 0.72 1.42 -4.15
C ASN A 130 2.04 1.05 -3.47
N ILE A 131 2.00 0.53 -2.25
CA ILE A 131 3.21 0.05 -1.56
C ILE A 131 3.56 -1.34 -2.10
N SER A 132 4.56 -1.37 -2.96
CA SER A 132 5.11 -2.58 -3.58
C SER A 132 6.28 -3.15 -2.77
N SER A 133 7.18 -3.84 -3.43
CA SER A 133 8.38 -4.45 -2.86
C SER A 133 9.42 -4.71 -3.94
N GLY A 134 10.68 -4.80 -3.56
CA GLY A 134 11.72 -5.39 -4.42
C GLY A 134 11.38 -6.82 -4.88
N ALA A 135 10.54 -7.54 -4.11
CA ALA A 135 10.04 -8.86 -4.45
C ALA A 135 9.12 -8.90 -5.69
N GLY A 136 8.54 -7.78 -6.08
CA GLY A 136 7.81 -7.65 -7.34
C GLY A 136 8.73 -7.58 -8.58
N ARG A 137 10.04 -7.40 -8.37
CA ARG A 137 11.04 -7.20 -9.44
C ARG A 137 12.12 -8.29 -9.46
N LYS A 138 12.23 -9.07 -8.39
CA LYS A 138 13.19 -10.18 -8.25
C LYS A 138 12.49 -11.36 -7.60
N PRO A 139 12.77 -12.60 -8.04
CA PRO A 139 12.24 -13.81 -7.40
C PRO A 139 12.95 -14.06 -6.06
N TYR A 140 12.19 -14.55 -5.10
CA TYR A 140 12.67 -15.03 -3.81
C TYR A 140 12.04 -16.40 -3.53
N GLU A 141 12.87 -17.40 -3.27
CA GLU A 141 12.42 -18.72 -2.87
C GLU A 141 11.59 -18.63 -1.58
N GLY A 142 10.49 -19.38 -1.51
CA GLY A 142 9.57 -19.35 -0.39
C GLY A 142 8.55 -18.20 -0.42
N TRP A 143 8.64 -17.25 -1.37
CA TRP A 143 7.72 -16.12 -1.49
C TRP A 143 6.92 -16.11 -2.80
N GLY A 144 6.52 -17.28 -3.29
CA GLY A 144 5.85 -17.39 -4.59
C GLY A 144 4.61 -16.48 -4.70
N ALA A 145 3.68 -16.56 -3.75
CA ALA A 145 2.48 -15.71 -3.75
C ALA A 145 2.83 -14.23 -3.57
N TYR A 146 3.73 -13.90 -2.63
CA TYR A 146 4.13 -12.52 -2.37
C TYR A 146 4.80 -11.86 -3.57
N CYS A 147 5.80 -12.51 -4.17
CA CYS A 147 6.47 -12.01 -5.38
C CYS A 147 5.49 -11.79 -6.53
N THR A 148 4.61 -12.76 -6.77
CA THR A 148 3.60 -12.68 -7.84
C THR A 148 2.63 -11.52 -7.61
N THR A 149 2.12 -11.35 -6.39
CA THR A 149 1.18 -10.26 -6.09
C THR A 149 1.83 -8.88 -6.22
N LYS A 150 3.09 -8.72 -5.80
CA LYS A 150 3.81 -7.45 -5.93
C LYS A 150 4.20 -7.15 -7.38
N ALA A 151 4.58 -8.17 -8.17
CA ALA A 151 4.78 -8.01 -9.60
C ALA A 151 3.49 -7.63 -10.34
N GLY A 152 2.37 -8.28 -9.98
CA GLY A 152 1.04 -7.94 -10.50
C GLY A 152 0.64 -6.50 -10.16
N LEU A 153 0.88 -6.06 -8.93
CA LEU A 153 0.59 -4.68 -8.50
C LEU A 153 1.43 -3.65 -9.25
N ASP A 154 2.74 -3.93 -9.45
CA ASP A 154 3.62 -3.09 -10.26
C ASP A 154 3.11 -3.00 -11.71
N HIS A 155 2.73 -4.13 -12.32
CA HIS A 155 2.22 -4.14 -13.68
C HIS A 155 0.87 -3.43 -13.81
N PHE A 156 -0.05 -3.65 -12.89
CA PHE A 156 -1.34 -2.97 -12.82
C PHE A 156 -1.18 -1.45 -12.72
N SER A 157 -0.20 -0.98 -11.94
CA SER A 157 0.10 0.45 -11.83
C SER A 157 0.59 1.04 -13.16
N ARG A 158 1.36 0.28 -13.97
CA ARG A 158 1.73 0.69 -15.33
C ARG A 158 0.53 0.81 -16.25
N VAL A 159 -0.42 -0.13 -16.17
CA VAL A 159 -1.65 -0.08 -17.00
C VAL A 159 -2.44 1.17 -16.66
N ILE A 160 -2.69 1.45 -15.38
CA ILE A 160 -3.39 2.67 -14.96
C ILE A 160 -2.67 3.93 -15.47
N ALA A 161 -1.35 4.00 -15.34
CA ALA A 161 -0.59 5.16 -15.80
C ALA A 161 -0.83 5.45 -17.30
N VAL A 162 -0.80 4.41 -18.15
CA VAL A 162 -1.07 4.53 -19.58
C VAL A 162 -2.53 4.95 -19.86
N GLU A 163 -3.50 4.38 -19.15
CA GLU A 163 -4.91 4.74 -19.31
C GLU A 163 -5.19 6.18 -18.90
N GLN A 164 -4.56 6.64 -17.82
CA GLN A 164 -4.75 7.98 -17.28
C GLN A 164 -4.10 9.11 -18.13
N GLU A 165 -3.17 8.79 -19.02
CA GLU A 165 -2.62 9.78 -19.98
C GLU A 165 -3.69 10.43 -20.87
N ARG A 166 -4.80 9.72 -21.11
CA ARG A 166 -5.90 10.18 -21.97
C ARG A 166 -7.10 10.74 -21.18
N ALA A 167 -7.05 10.70 -19.86
CA ALA A 167 -8.14 11.17 -19.02
C ALA A 167 -8.17 12.71 -18.95
N THR A 168 -9.36 13.30 -18.94
CA THR A 168 -9.55 14.76 -18.80
C THR A 168 -9.07 15.24 -17.44
N ASN A 169 -9.35 14.48 -16.39
CA ASN A 169 -8.90 14.74 -15.02
C ASN A 169 -8.08 13.52 -14.56
N PRO A 170 -6.79 13.40 -14.91
CA PRO A 170 -6.03 12.20 -14.66
C PRO A 170 -5.77 11.94 -13.17
N VAL A 171 -5.67 10.67 -12.81
CA VAL A 171 -5.11 10.21 -11.54
C VAL A 171 -3.63 9.94 -11.75
N GLU A 172 -2.78 10.52 -10.93
CA GLU A 172 -1.36 10.19 -10.91
C GLU A 172 -1.12 8.94 -10.06
N ILE A 173 -0.34 7.99 -10.56
CA ILE A 173 -0.10 6.72 -9.87
C ILE A 173 1.37 6.36 -9.79
N VAL A 174 1.77 5.77 -8.66
CA VAL A 174 3.07 5.15 -8.46
C VAL A 174 2.94 3.86 -7.66
N SER A 175 3.68 2.83 -8.05
CA SER A 175 3.96 1.63 -7.26
C SER A 175 5.39 1.72 -6.74
N ILE A 176 5.55 1.85 -5.42
CA ILE A 176 6.83 2.16 -4.79
C ILE A 176 7.29 1.07 -3.84
N ALA A 177 8.54 0.62 -3.99
CA ALA A 177 9.19 -0.25 -3.02
C ALA A 177 9.71 0.60 -1.84
N PRO A 178 9.28 0.31 -0.60
CA PRO A 178 9.59 1.15 0.56
C PRO A 178 10.94 0.82 1.23
N GLY A 179 11.73 -0.10 0.69
CA GLY A 179 12.95 -0.62 1.30
C GLY A 179 12.71 -1.84 2.20
N ILE A 180 13.61 -2.08 3.16
CA ILE A 180 13.52 -3.17 4.14
C ILE A 180 13.25 -2.54 5.50
N ILE A 181 12.09 -2.83 6.09
CA ILE A 181 11.56 -2.07 7.22
C ILE A 181 11.32 -2.99 8.42
N ASP A 182 11.75 -2.59 9.61
CA ASP A 182 11.52 -3.32 10.85
C ASP A 182 10.04 -3.21 11.30
N THR A 183 9.24 -4.16 10.84
CA THR A 183 7.81 -4.25 11.11
C THR A 183 7.43 -5.68 11.50
N GLY A 184 6.18 -5.89 11.93
CA GLY A 184 5.66 -7.24 12.19
C GLY A 184 5.78 -8.20 11.00
N MET A 185 5.81 -7.71 9.76
CA MET A 185 6.08 -8.54 8.58
C MET A 185 7.51 -9.12 8.62
N GLN A 186 8.49 -8.32 9.00
CA GLN A 186 9.88 -8.78 9.19
C GLN A 186 9.98 -9.79 10.34
N GLU A 187 9.20 -9.59 11.40
CA GLU A 187 9.12 -10.54 12.49
C GLU A 187 8.55 -11.89 12.02
N THR A 188 7.46 -11.88 11.24
CA THR A 188 6.90 -13.08 10.61
C THR A 188 7.93 -13.80 9.75
N ILE A 189 8.71 -13.08 8.95
CA ILE A 189 9.78 -13.66 8.10
C ILE A 189 10.84 -14.34 8.97
N ARG A 190 11.31 -13.70 10.02
CA ARG A 190 12.35 -14.25 10.91
C ARG A 190 11.88 -15.43 11.76
N HIS A 191 10.57 -15.62 11.94
CA HIS A 191 9.98 -16.78 12.60
C HIS A 191 9.69 -17.96 11.65
N SER A 192 9.96 -17.83 10.35
CA SER A 192 9.86 -18.94 9.41
C SER A 192 11.03 -19.93 9.58
N SER A 193 10.97 -21.06 8.91
CA SER A 193 12.08 -22.02 8.89
C SER A 193 12.92 -21.86 7.62
N GLU A 194 14.19 -22.25 7.67
CA GLU A 194 15.06 -22.29 6.48
C GLU A 194 14.49 -23.22 5.40
N ALA A 195 13.81 -24.31 5.78
CA ALA A 195 13.16 -25.23 4.85
C ALA A 195 12.01 -24.53 4.07
N SER A 196 11.31 -23.59 4.69
CA SER A 196 10.23 -22.82 4.06
C SER A 196 10.73 -21.56 3.35
N PHE A 197 11.82 -21.00 3.85
CA PHE A 197 12.42 -19.76 3.34
C PHE A 197 13.96 -19.85 3.36
N PRO A 198 14.59 -20.34 2.31
CA PRO A 198 16.06 -20.56 2.25
C PRO A 198 16.89 -19.30 2.48
N LEU A 199 16.30 -18.11 2.30
CA LEU A 199 16.97 -16.81 2.53
C LEU A 199 16.83 -16.28 3.96
N LEU A 200 16.31 -17.07 4.91
CA LEU A 200 16.02 -16.68 6.29
C LEU A 200 17.22 -15.99 6.96
N ASN A 201 18.41 -16.59 6.89
CA ASN A 201 19.63 -16.08 7.53
C ASN A 201 19.96 -14.65 7.10
N ARG A 202 19.76 -14.32 5.82
CA ARG A 202 19.95 -12.97 5.30
C ARG A 202 19.03 -11.94 5.98
N PHE A 203 17.79 -12.32 6.28
CA PHE A 203 16.83 -11.42 6.95
C PHE A 203 17.08 -11.31 8.46
N VAL A 204 17.65 -12.34 9.07
CA VAL A 204 18.17 -12.27 10.45
C VAL A 204 19.35 -11.31 10.49
N GLU A 205 20.33 -11.47 9.61
CA GLU A 205 21.50 -10.59 9.50
C GLU A 205 21.11 -9.11 9.27
N TYR A 206 20.13 -8.80 8.45
CA TYR A 206 19.66 -7.43 8.27
C TYR A 206 19.21 -6.79 9.58
N LYS A 207 18.57 -7.56 10.48
CA LYS A 207 18.16 -7.08 11.79
C LYS A 207 19.37 -6.89 12.72
N GLU A 208 20.26 -7.88 12.78
CA GLU A 208 21.45 -7.87 13.63
C GLU A 208 22.42 -6.74 13.27
N GLN A 209 22.56 -6.44 11.99
CA GLN A 209 23.43 -5.37 11.48
C GLN A 209 22.76 -3.99 11.50
N GLY A 210 21.50 -3.87 11.96
CA GLY A 210 20.79 -2.60 12.00
C GLY A 210 20.48 -2.00 10.63
N LEU A 211 20.34 -2.83 9.59
CA LEU A 211 20.09 -2.39 8.21
C LEU A 211 18.59 -2.16 7.89
N LEU A 212 17.73 -2.34 8.87
CA LEU A 212 16.29 -2.12 8.71
C LEU A 212 15.94 -0.67 9.06
N SER A 213 15.22 0.00 8.18
CA SER A 213 14.64 1.31 8.50
C SER A 213 13.47 1.17 9.48
N SER A 214 13.23 2.18 10.29
CA SER A 214 12.02 2.19 11.13
C SER A 214 10.76 2.49 10.29
N ALA A 215 9.59 2.11 10.83
CA ALA A 215 8.31 2.44 10.21
C ALA A 215 8.09 3.96 10.12
N GLU A 216 8.54 4.70 11.14
CA GLU A 216 8.46 6.17 11.22
C GLU A 216 9.32 6.85 10.16
N GLU A 217 10.55 6.40 9.99
CA GLU A 217 11.47 6.91 8.97
C GLU A 217 10.96 6.62 7.56
N THR A 218 10.54 5.38 7.31
CA THR A 218 9.95 4.97 6.04
C THR A 218 8.71 5.79 5.71
N ALA A 219 7.82 6.00 6.68
CA ALA A 219 6.63 6.84 6.49
C ALA A 219 7.01 8.29 6.13
N ARG A 220 8.02 8.87 6.80
CA ARG A 220 8.52 10.20 6.49
C ARG A 220 9.03 10.32 5.06
N ASN A 221 9.79 9.33 4.61
CA ASN A 221 10.33 9.30 3.25
C ASN A 221 9.22 9.14 2.20
N LEU A 222 8.25 8.24 2.44
CA LEU A 222 7.10 8.05 1.57
C LEU A 222 6.23 9.32 1.47
N ILE A 223 6.01 10.01 2.59
CA ILE A 223 5.26 11.27 2.62
C ILE A 223 6.03 12.37 1.88
N SER A 224 7.35 12.48 2.10
CA SER A 224 8.18 13.43 1.37
C SER A 224 8.13 13.19 -0.13
N PHE A 225 8.22 11.93 -0.56
CA PHE A 225 8.08 11.53 -1.95
C PHE A 225 6.69 11.89 -2.50
N LEU A 226 5.61 11.56 -1.79
CA LEU A 226 4.23 11.88 -2.18
C LEU A 226 4.00 13.38 -2.41
N GLU A 227 4.62 14.22 -1.57
CA GLU A 227 4.47 15.68 -1.60
C GLU A 227 5.36 16.36 -2.66
N LYS A 228 6.55 15.83 -2.94
CA LYS A 228 7.56 16.49 -3.78
C LYS A 228 7.72 15.89 -5.17
N ALA A 229 7.46 14.58 -5.33
CA ALA A 229 7.67 13.92 -6.61
C ALA A 229 6.53 14.24 -7.59
N ASP A 230 6.93 14.51 -8.81
CA ASP A 230 6.02 14.48 -9.96
C ASP A 230 5.95 13.03 -10.48
N PHE A 231 4.82 12.39 -10.29
CA PHE A 231 4.63 10.99 -10.67
C PHE A 231 4.69 10.76 -12.18
N LYS A 232 4.46 11.80 -12.98
CA LYS A 232 4.60 11.71 -14.45
C LYS A 232 6.06 11.55 -14.87
N THR A 233 6.95 12.32 -14.25
CA THR A 233 8.40 12.26 -14.55
C THR A 233 9.09 11.10 -13.85
N THR A 234 8.63 10.72 -12.65
CA THR A 234 9.13 9.56 -11.90
C THR A 234 8.80 8.24 -12.62
N GLY A 235 7.65 8.21 -13.31
CA GLY A 235 7.07 7.01 -13.87
C GLY A 235 6.31 6.17 -12.81
N PRO A 236 5.57 5.14 -13.25
CA PRO A 236 4.66 4.39 -12.38
C PRO A 236 5.35 3.41 -11.43
N ILE A 237 6.68 3.24 -11.51
CA ILE A 237 7.44 2.30 -10.68
C ILE A 237 8.63 3.01 -10.04
N ALA A 238 8.68 3.01 -8.71
CA ALA A 238 9.73 3.68 -7.95
C ALA A 238 10.33 2.78 -6.84
N ASP A 239 11.49 3.19 -6.34
CA ASP A 239 12.11 2.64 -5.13
C ASP A 239 12.50 3.82 -4.25
N ILE A 240 12.01 3.86 -3.02
CA ILE A 240 12.19 5.00 -2.11
C ILE A 240 13.66 5.32 -1.82
N ARG A 241 14.54 4.33 -1.97
CA ARG A 241 15.98 4.48 -1.75
C ARG A 241 16.69 5.36 -2.79
N HIS A 242 16.00 5.72 -3.86
CA HIS A 242 16.53 6.58 -4.93
C HIS A 242 16.07 8.04 -4.80
N TYR A 243 15.34 8.39 -3.72
CA TYR A 243 14.75 9.71 -3.47
C TYR A 243 15.07 10.22 -2.02
#